data_272146ab7d11aa533753bc1e5062db99
#
_entry.id   272146ab7d11aa533753bc1e5062db99
#
_cell.length_a   1.000
_cell.length_b   1.000
_cell.length_c   1.000
_cell.angle_alpha   90.00
_cell.angle_beta   90.00
_cell.angle_gamma   90.00
#
_symmetry.space_group_name_H-M   'P 1'
#
loop_
_entity.id
_entity.type
_entity.pdbx_description
1 polymer ?
#
loop_
_entity_poly.entity_id
_entity_poly.type
_entity_poly.pdbx_seq_one_letter_code
_entity_poly.pdbx_strand_id
1 'polypeptide(L)'
;MTDNDVTGNDVAGLQRRLAEFAAARDWQPYHTPKNLAAALSVEASELLEIFQWLTPEQAERVMDDSGSAHRVADEVADVLAYLLQFCTVLGIDPLAALAAKIDRNEVRFPVRKRGGEAGEEGKGEAEREGEGEA
;
A
#
# COMPACT_ATOMS: atom_id res chain seq x y z
N MET A 1 -13.06 -16.33 -16.03
CA MET A 1 -13.56 -16.31 -14.65
C MET A 1 -12.50 -16.90 -13.76
N THR A 2 -11.91 -16.07 -12.96
CA THR A 2 -10.97 -16.52 -11.96
C THR A 2 -11.74 -16.91 -10.71
N ASP A 3 -11.28 -17.92 -9.99
CA ASP A 3 -11.90 -18.46 -8.77
C ASP A 3 -12.15 -17.41 -7.66
N ASN A 4 -11.63 -16.20 -7.83
CA ASN A 4 -11.82 -15.10 -6.90
C ASN A 4 -13.25 -14.58 -6.81
N ASP A 5 -14.05 -14.81 -7.82
CA ASP A 5 -15.44 -14.32 -7.87
C ASP A 5 -16.39 -15.13 -6.96
N VAL A 6 -16.01 -16.36 -6.65
CA VAL A 6 -16.84 -17.28 -5.82
C VAL A 6 -16.67 -17.05 -4.33
N THR A 7 -15.53 -16.49 -3.91
CA THR A 7 -15.20 -16.33 -2.48
C THR A 7 -15.49 -14.92 -1.93
N GLY A 8 -15.78 -13.93 -2.79
CA GLY A 8 -15.94 -12.55 -2.39
C GLY A 8 -14.66 -11.89 -1.86
N ASN A 9 -13.50 -12.49 -2.13
CA ASN A 9 -12.19 -12.01 -1.71
C ASN A 9 -11.46 -11.18 -2.79
N ASP A 10 -12.17 -10.73 -3.81
CA ASP A 10 -11.65 -9.68 -4.68
C ASP A 10 -11.64 -8.32 -3.95
N VAL A 11 -11.00 -7.31 -4.55
CA VAL A 11 -10.88 -5.99 -3.91
C VAL A 11 -12.25 -5.41 -3.54
N ALA A 12 -13.20 -5.44 -4.46
CA ALA A 12 -14.55 -4.92 -4.23
C ALA A 12 -15.28 -5.70 -3.13
N GLY A 13 -15.14 -7.02 -3.11
CA GLY A 13 -15.72 -7.88 -2.08
C GLY A 13 -15.14 -7.60 -0.69
N LEU A 14 -13.83 -7.41 -0.60
CA LEU A 14 -13.17 -7.06 0.66
C LEU A 14 -13.54 -5.65 1.12
N GLN A 15 -13.68 -4.69 0.21
CA GLN A 15 -14.19 -3.36 0.55
C GLN A 15 -15.59 -3.42 1.13
N ARG A 16 -16.49 -4.22 0.56
CA ARG A 16 -17.84 -4.43 1.11
C ARG A 16 -17.79 -5.04 2.51
N ARG A 17 -16.96 -6.07 2.71
CA ARG A 17 -16.80 -6.72 4.03
C ARG A 17 -16.29 -5.74 5.08
N LEU A 18 -15.32 -4.90 4.73
CA LEU A 18 -14.80 -3.86 5.63
C LEU A 18 -15.88 -2.83 5.98
N ALA A 19 -16.67 -2.39 5.01
CA ALA A 19 -17.77 -1.45 5.24
C ALA A 19 -18.87 -2.05 6.14
N GLU A 20 -19.24 -3.30 5.90
CA GLU A 20 -20.22 -4.02 6.72
C GLU A 20 -19.71 -4.24 8.16
N PHE A 21 -18.43 -4.57 8.30
CA PHE A 21 -17.78 -4.72 9.60
C PHE A 21 -17.82 -3.43 10.42
N ALA A 22 -17.49 -2.30 9.79
CA ALA A 22 -17.53 -0.98 10.42
C ALA A 22 -18.97 -0.55 10.76
N ALA A 23 -19.91 -0.78 9.84
CA ALA A 23 -21.32 -0.46 10.04
C ALA A 23 -21.94 -1.24 11.21
N ALA A 24 -21.62 -2.53 11.31
CA ALA A 24 -22.12 -3.39 12.40
C ALA A 24 -21.65 -2.93 13.79
N ARG A 25 -20.58 -2.17 13.87
CA ARG A 25 -19.96 -1.66 15.10
C ARG A 25 -20.18 -0.17 15.30
N ASP A 26 -20.96 0.47 14.44
CA ASP A 26 -21.21 1.91 14.46
C ASP A 26 -19.92 2.75 14.40
N TRP A 27 -18.93 2.29 13.64
CA TRP A 27 -17.65 2.98 13.50
C TRP A 27 -17.61 4.00 12.38
N GLN A 28 -18.60 4.03 11.52
CA GLN A 28 -18.68 4.94 10.36
C GLN A 28 -18.44 6.41 10.71
N PRO A 29 -18.99 6.97 11.83
CA PRO A 29 -18.70 8.36 12.19
C PRO A 29 -17.25 8.66 12.47
N TYR A 30 -16.47 7.64 12.83
CA TYR A 30 -15.02 7.76 13.12
C TYR A 30 -14.15 7.56 11.87
N HIS A 31 -14.70 6.94 10.82
CA HIS A 31 -14.00 6.63 9.57
C HIS A 31 -14.05 7.80 8.59
N THR A 32 -13.69 8.99 9.04
CA THR A 32 -13.51 10.16 8.18
C THR A 32 -12.23 10.00 7.35
N PRO A 33 -12.11 10.63 6.18
CA PRO A 33 -10.89 10.54 5.36
C PRO A 33 -9.63 10.91 6.13
N LYS A 34 -9.65 11.96 6.95
CA LYS A 34 -8.52 12.37 7.76
C LYS A 34 -8.13 11.28 8.78
N ASN A 35 -9.10 10.71 9.48
CA ASN A 35 -8.86 9.66 10.46
C ASN A 35 -8.31 8.38 9.82
N LEU A 36 -8.86 8.00 8.66
CA LEU A 36 -8.40 6.83 7.91
C LEU A 36 -6.97 7.02 7.38
N ALA A 37 -6.64 8.21 6.88
CA ALA A 37 -5.28 8.54 6.46
C ALA A 37 -4.30 8.48 7.64
N ALA A 38 -4.70 8.99 8.81
CA ALA A 38 -3.90 8.92 10.03
C ALA A 38 -3.69 7.46 10.48
N ALA A 39 -4.75 6.66 10.49
CA ALA A 39 -4.69 5.23 10.84
C ALA A 39 -3.78 4.45 9.89
N LEU A 40 -3.89 4.71 8.59
CA LEU A 40 -3.00 4.14 7.57
C LEU A 40 -1.53 4.46 7.86
N SER A 41 -1.23 5.70 8.21
CA SER A 41 0.12 6.15 8.56
C SER A 41 0.67 5.40 9.78
N VAL A 42 -0.15 5.21 10.81
CA VAL A 42 0.22 4.45 12.01
C VAL A 42 0.56 3.00 11.66
N GLU A 43 -0.29 2.34 10.89
CA GLU A 43 -0.06 0.93 10.49
C GLU A 43 1.17 0.79 9.59
N ALA A 44 1.41 1.74 8.70
CA ALA A 44 2.63 1.77 7.89
C ALA A 44 3.88 1.93 8.80
N SER A 45 3.79 2.71 9.85
CA SER A 45 4.85 2.85 10.86
C SER A 45 5.08 1.55 11.63
N GLU A 46 4.03 0.83 11.99
CA GLU A 46 4.12 -0.48 12.65
C GLU A 46 4.77 -1.52 11.75
N LEU A 47 4.49 -1.48 10.44
CA LEU A 47 5.20 -2.30 9.47
C LEU A 47 6.70 -1.96 9.46
N LEU A 48 7.05 -0.68 9.44
CA LEU A 48 8.44 -0.23 9.50
C LEU A 48 9.14 -0.70 10.79
N GLU A 49 8.47 -0.68 11.93
CA GLU A 49 9.02 -1.12 13.22
C GLU A 49 9.57 -2.55 13.18
N ILE A 50 8.95 -3.43 12.39
CA ILE A 50 9.43 -4.81 12.24
C ILE A 50 10.83 -4.85 11.62
N PHE A 51 11.14 -3.91 10.73
CA PHE A 51 12.37 -3.88 9.93
C PHE A 51 13.42 -2.89 10.43
N GLN A 52 13.05 -1.93 11.28
CA GLN A 52 13.89 -0.76 11.58
C GLN A 52 15.29 -1.10 12.10
N TRP A 53 15.45 -2.23 12.79
CA TRP A 53 16.73 -2.66 13.37
C TRP A 53 17.36 -3.85 12.63
N LEU A 54 16.75 -4.30 11.55
CA LEU A 54 17.25 -5.40 10.76
C LEU A 54 18.27 -4.91 9.73
N THR A 55 19.31 -5.73 9.50
CA THR A 55 20.18 -5.55 8.33
C THR A 55 19.40 -5.91 7.06
N PRO A 56 19.85 -5.46 5.87
CA PRO A 56 19.21 -5.89 4.60
C PRO A 56 19.11 -7.40 4.47
N GLU A 57 20.15 -8.14 4.88
CA GLU A 57 20.19 -9.60 4.83
C GLU A 57 19.18 -10.24 5.78
N GLN A 58 19.02 -9.69 6.99
CA GLN A 58 18.03 -10.15 7.96
C GLN A 58 16.61 -9.85 7.46
N ALA A 59 16.40 -8.68 6.88
CA ALA A 59 15.10 -8.29 6.33
C ALA A 59 14.63 -9.21 5.21
N GLU A 60 15.53 -9.63 4.33
CA GLU A 60 15.22 -10.60 3.26
C GLU A 60 14.73 -11.95 3.81
N ARG A 61 15.12 -12.32 5.02
CA ARG A 61 14.75 -13.58 5.68
C ARG A 61 13.64 -13.43 6.71
N VAL A 62 12.98 -12.29 6.76
CA VAL A 62 11.96 -12.04 7.78
C VAL A 62 10.82 -13.07 7.75
N MET A 63 10.52 -13.66 6.59
CA MET A 63 9.48 -14.66 6.44
C MET A 63 9.90 -16.07 6.87
N ASP A 64 11.19 -16.31 7.14
CA ASP A 64 11.69 -17.61 7.56
C ASP A 64 11.30 -17.96 9.00
N ASP A 65 11.08 -16.96 9.83
CA ASP A 65 10.56 -17.12 11.20
C ASP A 65 9.04 -16.96 11.21
N SER A 66 8.32 -17.93 11.73
CA SER A 66 6.85 -17.94 11.71
C SER A 66 6.23 -16.76 12.47
N GLY A 67 6.84 -16.36 13.58
CA GLY A 67 6.37 -15.22 14.37
C GLY A 67 6.52 -13.89 13.62
N SER A 68 7.67 -13.67 13.01
CA SER A 68 7.93 -12.49 12.18
C SER A 68 7.07 -12.48 10.92
N ALA A 69 6.93 -13.63 10.27
CA ALA A 69 6.09 -13.79 9.09
C ALA A 69 4.63 -13.40 9.39
N HIS A 70 4.11 -13.88 10.52
CA HIS A 70 2.76 -13.55 10.97
C HIS A 70 2.59 -12.04 11.21
N ARG A 71 3.54 -11.41 11.88
CA ARG A 71 3.50 -9.96 12.14
C ARG A 71 3.55 -9.15 10.85
N VAL A 72 4.41 -9.52 9.92
CA VAL A 72 4.49 -8.83 8.60
C VAL A 72 3.16 -8.95 7.85
N ALA A 73 2.59 -10.15 7.79
CA ALA A 73 1.31 -10.38 7.12
C ALA A 73 0.17 -9.58 7.78
N ASP A 74 0.11 -9.53 9.11
CA ASP A 74 -0.88 -8.75 9.85
C ASP A 74 -0.77 -7.26 9.56
N GLU A 75 0.43 -6.69 9.57
CA GLU A 75 0.62 -5.26 9.30
C GLU A 75 0.34 -4.91 7.83
N VAL A 76 0.68 -5.79 6.90
CA VAL A 76 0.29 -5.64 5.49
C VAL A 76 -1.24 -5.60 5.37
N ALA A 77 -1.93 -6.49 6.07
CA ALA A 77 -3.38 -6.55 6.07
C ALA A 77 -4.00 -5.26 6.64
N ASP A 78 -3.47 -4.75 7.74
CA ASP A 78 -3.96 -3.53 8.38
C ASP A 78 -3.74 -2.29 7.50
N VAL A 79 -2.57 -2.17 6.88
CA VAL A 79 -2.26 -1.09 5.92
C VAL A 79 -3.25 -1.13 4.74
N LEU A 80 -3.45 -2.30 4.17
CA LEU A 80 -4.37 -2.47 3.04
C LEU A 80 -5.82 -2.19 3.45
N ALA A 81 -6.25 -2.65 4.63
CA ALA A 81 -7.61 -2.43 5.13
C ALA A 81 -7.93 -0.94 5.24
N TYR A 82 -7.06 -0.14 5.86
CA TYR A 82 -7.29 1.30 5.98
C TYR A 82 -7.21 2.02 4.64
N LEU A 83 -6.31 1.60 3.75
CA LEU A 83 -6.23 2.16 2.40
C LEU A 83 -7.52 1.89 1.60
N LEU A 84 -8.04 0.68 1.66
CA LEU A 84 -9.29 0.31 0.98
C LEU A 84 -10.50 1.05 1.55
N GLN A 85 -10.58 1.18 2.87
CA GLN A 85 -11.64 1.96 3.52
C GLN A 85 -11.57 3.44 3.14
N PHE A 86 -10.39 4.01 3.08
CA PHE A 86 -10.14 5.37 2.61
C PHE A 86 -10.67 5.57 1.18
N CYS A 87 -10.34 4.65 0.29
CA CYS A 87 -10.82 4.67 -1.08
C CYS A 87 -12.35 4.59 -1.16
N THR A 88 -12.96 3.72 -0.34
CA THR A 88 -14.42 3.56 -0.29
C THR A 88 -15.11 4.86 0.14
N VAL A 89 -14.61 5.49 1.19
CA VAL A 89 -15.21 6.73 1.73
C VAL A 89 -15.12 7.89 0.72
N LEU A 90 -14.03 7.99 -0.03
CA LEU A 90 -13.82 9.03 -1.03
C LEU A 90 -14.32 8.68 -2.44
N GLY A 91 -14.83 7.47 -2.65
CA GLY A 91 -15.28 7.03 -3.97
C GLY A 91 -14.14 6.86 -4.98
N ILE A 92 -12.94 6.52 -4.50
CA ILE A 92 -11.79 6.23 -5.36
C ILE A 92 -11.79 4.73 -5.68
N ASP A 93 -11.68 4.38 -6.95
CA ASP A 93 -11.38 3.01 -7.36
C ASP A 93 -9.86 2.79 -7.24
N PRO A 94 -9.39 1.97 -6.27
CA PRO A 94 -7.97 1.83 -6.02
C PRO A 94 -7.20 1.20 -7.19
N LEU A 95 -7.80 0.24 -7.89
CA LEU A 95 -7.15 -0.43 -9.02
C LEU A 95 -7.08 0.49 -10.24
N ALA A 96 -8.14 1.24 -10.53
CA ALA A 96 -8.14 2.22 -11.61
C ALA A 96 -7.14 3.35 -11.34
N ALA A 97 -7.08 3.84 -10.11
CA ALA A 97 -6.11 4.86 -9.70
C ALA A 97 -4.67 4.37 -9.88
N LEU A 98 -4.39 3.13 -9.46
CA LEU A 98 -3.07 2.52 -9.62
C LEU A 98 -2.71 2.33 -11.09
N ALA A 99 -3.61 1.78 -11.89
CA ALA A 99 -3.37 1.57 -13.32
C ALA A 99 -3.06 2.88 -14.04
N ALA A 100 -3.84 3.93 -13.79
CA ALA A 100 -3.62 5.25 -14.35
C ALA A 100 -2.27 5.85 -13.92
N LYS A 101 -1.88 5.64 -12.67
CA LYS A 101 -0.58 6.10 -12.16
C LYS A 101 0.58 5.36 -12.82
N ILE A 102 0.47 4.06 -13.02
CA ILE A 102 1.47 3.25 -13.74
C ILE A 102 1.64 3.77 -15.16
N ASP A 103 0.54 4.01 -15.89
CA ASP A 103 0.58 4.54 -17.24
C ASP A 103 1.34 5.88 -17.30
N ARG A 104 1.05 6.79 -16.36
CA ARG A 104 1.76 8.07 -16.27
C ARG A 104 3.24 7.90 -15.94
N ASN A 105 3.58 6.96 -15.05
CA ASN A 105 4.97 6.69 -14.68
C ASN A 105 5.77 6.06 -15.82
N GLU A 106 5.15 5.22 -16.65
CA GLU A 106 5.81 4.67 -17.84
C GLU A 106 6.21 5.75 -18.83
N VAL A 107 5.40 6.78 -18.98
CA VAL A 107 5.73 7.96 -19.81
C VAL A 107 6.80 8.83 -19.15
N ARG A 108 6.68 9.05 -17.83
CA ARG A 108 7.61 9.90 -17.07
C ARG A 108 8.98 9.27 -16.91
N PHE A 109 9.05 7.96 -16.74
CA PHE A 109 10.26 7.16 -16.52
C PHE A 109 10.44 6.11 -17.61
N PRO A 110 10.75 6.49 -18.86
CA PRO A 110 10.86 5.54 -19.96
C PRO A 110 12.03 4.57 -19.75
N VAL A 111 11.88 3.33 -20.27
CA VAL A 111 12.95 2.34 -20.25
C VAL A 111 14.15 2.86 -21.05
N ARG A 112 15.35 2.78 -20.45
CA ARG A 112 16.59 3.13 -21.15
C ARG A 112 17.01 2.00 -22.08
N LYS A 113 17.52 2.35 -23.27
CA LYS A 113 18.07 1.36 -24.19
C LYS A 113 19.33 0.73 -23.58
N ARG A 114 19.43 -0.62 -23.65
CA ARG A 114 20.64 -1.36 -23.26
C ARG A 114 21.83 -0.86 -24.08
N GLY A 115 22.97 -0.52 -23.43
CA GLY A 115 24.20 -0.05 -24.07
C GLY A 115 24.44 1.45 -23.96
N GLY A 116 23.52 2.24 -23.40
CA GLY A 116 23.80 3.58 -22.94
C GLY A 116 24.55 3.52 -21.61
N GLU A 117 25.55 4.35 -21.43
CA GLU A 117 26.23 4.49 -20.15
C GLU A 117 25.17 4.68 -19.05
N ALA A 118 25.06 3.70 -18.18
CA ALA A 118 24.25 3.80 -16.97
C ALA A 118 24.95 4.79 -16.03
N GLY A 119 24.94 6.04 -16.43
CA GLY A 119 25.56 7.10 -15.70
C GLY A 119 24.70 7.52 -14.51
N GLU A 120 25.36 8.12 -13.62
CA GLU A 120 24.98 8.65 -12.33
C GLU A 120 23.79 9.64 -12.32
N GLU A 121 23.09 9.84 -13.42
CA GLU A 121 22.03 10.85 -13.56
C GLU A 121 20.67 10.45 -12.98
N GLY A 122 20.48 9.17 -12.65
CA GLY A 122 19.19 8.69 -12.13
C GLY A 122 18.97 8.85 -10.62
N LYS A 123 20.01 9.25 -9.87
CA LYS A 123 19.91 9.37 -8.40
C LYS A 123 19.50 10.77 -7.91
N GLY A 124 19.62 11.77 -8.78
CA GLY A 124 19.35 13.16 -8.38
C GLY A 124 17.89 13.59 -8.44
N GLU A 125 17.06 12.91 -9.20
CA GLU A 125 15.68 13.34 -9.40
C GLU A 125 14.69 12.72 -8.39
N ALA A 126 14.99 11.55 -7.85
CA ALA A 126 14.12 10.91 -6.87
C ALA A 126 14.13 11.61 -5.50
N GLU A 127 15.20 12.32 -5.17
CA GLU A 127 15.32 13.05 -3.90
C GLU A 127 14.65 14.43 -3.91
N ARG A 128 14.33 14.97 -5.10
CA ARG A 128 13.73 16.31 -5.21
C ARG A 128 12.21 16.34 -5.11
N GLU A 129 11.56 15.20 -5.25
CA GLU A 129 10.09 15.15 -5.21
C GLU A 129 9.53 14.95 -3.79
N GLY A 130 10.36 14.64 -2.81
CA GLY A 130 9.97 14.52 -1.41
C GLY A 130 9.82 15.82 -0.65
N GLU A 131 10.29 16.95 -1.19
CA GLU A 131 10.31 18.23 -0.49
C GLU A 131 9.29 19.27 -0.99
N GLY A 132 8.42 18.91 -1.90
CA GLY A 132 7.54 19.85 -2.60
C GLY A 132 6.07 19.88 -2.22
N GLU A 133 5.59 19.02 -1.32
CA GLU A 133 4.19 19.02 -0.88
C GLU A 133 4.10 18.98 0.65
N ALA A 134 4.19 20.14 1.23
CA ALA A 134 3.70 20.39 2.58
C ALA A 134 2.34 21.08 2.49
#